data_cbc0e8bed5ade7ae5d920d80de9825ce
#
_entry.id   cbc0e8bed5ade7ae5d920d80de9825ce
#
_cell.length_a   1.000
_cell.length_b   1.000
_cell.length_c   1.000
_cell.angle_alpha   90.00
_cell.angle_beta   90.00
_cell.angle_gamma   90.00
#
_symmetry.space_group_name_H-M   'P 1'
#
loop_
_entity.id
_entity.type
_entity.pdbx_description
1 polymer ?
#
loop_
_entity_poly.entity_id
_entity_poly.type
_entity_poly.pdbx_seq_one_letter_code
_entity_poly.pdbx_strand_id
1 'polypeptide(L)'
;MEFTAEELRVLGCLIEKQATTPDQYPLSTNALVNACNQKSNREPVTDYSERTVMDAMLLVRQKGLARMNSSGRTDKHRHILDDALGLDRDQLALLAVMMLRGPQSAGELKTRTERYPTSQGTGFESIDDVEAVLARLAEGVDPFVANIGRASGQSQDRWAHLLGDGVPDVHVVHDAAPGRLAQPSDLGPSLAQRVAALEERLAVLESELGISAEPSSSEGVGEPE
;
A
#
# COMPACT_ATOMS: atom_id res chain seq x y z
N MET A 1 -0.85 7.63 6.28
CA MET A 1 -1.12 8.50 5.09
C MET A 1 -1.87 7.65 4.09
N GLU A 2 -3.09 8.02 3.68
CA GLU A 2 -3.93 7.20 2.79
C GLU A 2 -3.86 7.72 1.35
N PHE A 3 -3.84 6.79 0.39
CA PHE A 3 -3.76 7.06 -1.04
C PHE A 3 -4.89 6.34 -1.79
N THR A 4 -5.43 7.00 -2.81
CA THR A 4 -6.36 6.35 -3.74
C THR A 4 -5.61 5.42 -4.71
N ALA A 5 -6.35 4.55 -5.40
CA ALA A 5 -5.76 3.66 -6.40
C ALA A 5 -5.07 4.42 -7.55
N GLU A 6 -5.62 5.58 -7.94
CA GLU A 6 -5.05 6.45 -8.97
C GLU A 6 -3.74 7.09 -8.50
N GLU A 7 -3.69 7.56 -7.24
CA GLU A 7 -2.47 8.12 -6.65
C GLU A 7 -1.35 7.07 -6.58
N LEU A 8 -1.66 5.86 -6.12
CA LEU A 8 -0.72 4.75 -6.08
C LEU A 8 -0.23 4.37 -7.48
N ARG A 9 -1.13 4.34 -8.47
CA ARG A 9 -0.77 4.09 -9.87
C ARG A 9 0.19 5.14 -10.40
N VAL A 10 -0.07 6.41 -10.15
CA VAL A 10 0.80 7.53 -10.57
C VAL A 10 2.17 7.42 -9.90
N LEU A 11 2.22 7.22 -8.58
CA LEU A 11 3.47 7.07 -7.83
C LEU A 11 4.29 5.87 -8.32
N GLY A 12 3.67 4.70 -8.42
CA GLY A 12 4.32 3.49 -8.91
C GLY A 12 4.89 3.66 -10.32
N CYS A 13 4.15 4.35 -11.21
CA CYS A 13 4.64 4.67 -12.58
C CYS A 13 5.84 5.61 -12.54
N LEU A 14 5.83 6.65 -11.70
CA LEU A 14 6.95 7.59 -11.60
C LEU A 14 8.22 6.89 -11.10
N ILE A 15 8.12 6.05 -10.06
CA ILE A 15 9.25 5.29 -9.54
C ILE A 15 9.76 4.29 -10.60
N GLU A 16 8.85 3.51 -11.21
CA GLU A 16 9.22 2.54 -12.26
C GLU A 16 9.98 3.24 -13.40
N LYS A 17 9.48 4.36 -13.92
CA LYS A 17 10.09 5.03 -15.07
C LYS A 17 11.40 5.72 -14.73
N GLN A 18 11.55 6.26 -13.53
CA GLN A 18 12.84 6.75 -13.06
C GLN A 18 13.88 5.61 -13.03
N ALA A 19 13.48 4.44 -12.55
CA ALA A 19 14.35 3.28 -12.42
C ALA A 19 14.68 2.64 -13.76
N THR A 20 13.69 2.42 -14.64
CA THR A 20 13.83 1.57 -15.83
C THR A 20 14.06 2.32 -17.13
N THR A 21 13.70 3.60 -17.18
CA THR A 21 13.87 4.47 -18.37
C THR A 21 14.34 5.88 -17.97
N PRO A 22 15.49 6.04 -17.30
CA PRO A 22 15.95 7.31 -16.75
C PRO A 22 16.12 8.40 -17.80
N ASP A 23 16.50 8.05 -19.03
CA ASP A 23 16.68 9.00 -20.13
C ASP A 23 15.37 9.72 -20.54
N GLN A 24 14.21 9.11 -20.22
CA GLN A 24 12.89 9.68 -20.49
C GLN A 24 12.26 10.34 -19.25
N TYR A 25 12.97 10.36 -18.14
CA TYR A 25 12.52 10.92 -16.87
C TYR A 25 13.14 12.31 -16.61
N PRO A 26 12.40 13.28 -16.07
CA PRO A 26 11.01 13.29 -15.62
C PRO A 26 9.98 13.16 -16.76
N LEU A 27 8.80 12.57 -16.46
CA LEU A 27 7.79 12.26 -17.45
C LEU A 27 6.97 13.50 -17.86
N SER A 28 6.65 13.62 -19.15
CA SER A 28 5.58 14.53 -19.59
C SER A 28 4.20 13.98 -19.17
N THR A 29 3.19 14.85 -19.15
CA THR A 29 1.80 14.46 -18.86
C THR A 29 1.35 13.26 -19.71
N ASN A 30 1.52 13.35 -21.03
CA ASN A 30 1.18 12.27 -21.94
C ASN A 30 1.97 10.97 -21.66
N ALA A 31 3.26 11.07 -21.36
CA ALA A 31 4.07 9.90 -21.00
C ALA A 31 3.60 9.26 -19.69
N LEU A 32 3.17 10.06 -18.70
CA LEU A 32 2.63 9.58 -17.44
C LEU A 32 1.28 8.87 -17.65
N VAL A 33 0.36 9.45 -18.44
CA VAL A 33 -0.91 8.81 -18.80
C VAL A 33 -0.67 7.46 -19.48
N ASN A 34 0.23 7.42 -20.47
CA ASN A 34 0.61 6.18 -21.14
C ASN A 34 1.24 5.16 -20.18
N ALA A 35 2.04 5.61 -19.23
CA ALA A 35 2.64 4.72 -18.21
C ALA A 35 1.58 4.14 -17.28
N CYS A 36 0.56 4.91 -16.87
CA CYS A 36 -0.54 4.42 -16.04
C CYS A 36 -1.36 3.34 -16.76
N ASN A 37 -1.62 3.51 -18.06
CA ASN A 37 -2.48 2.66 -18.87
C ASN A 37 -1.74 1.55 -19.63
N GLN A 38 -0.48 1.26 -19.27
CA GLN A 38 0.25 0.15 -19.88
C GLN A 38 -0.52 -1.18 -19.71
N LYS A 39 -0.56 -2.00 -20.77
CA LYS A 39 -1.22 -3.31 -20.75
C LYS A 39 -0.39 -4.40 -20.05
N SER A 40 0.90 -4.13 -19.83
CA SER A 40 1.82 -5.02 -19.11
C SER A 40 2.31 -4.38 -17.82
N ASN A 41 2.66 -5.20 -16.84
CA ASN A 41 3.17 -4.77 -15.54
C ASN A 41 2.20 -3.87 -14.75
N ARG A 42 0.91 -4.03 -14.98
CA ARG A 42 -0.20 -3.34 -14.28
C ARG A 42 -1.28 -4.35 -13.89
N GLU A 43 -1.69 -4.31 -12.63
CA GLU A 43 -2.79 -5.12 -12.10
C GLU A 43 -3.63 -4.22 -11.17
N PRO A 44 -4.87 -3.92 -11.51
CA PRO A 44 -5.51 -4.18 -12.81
C PRO A 44 -4.96 -3.31 -13.95
N VAL A 45 -5.20 -3.69 -15.20
CA VAL A 45 -5.00 -2.81 -16.35
C VAL A 45 -6.08 -1.73 -16.31
N THR A 46 -5.68 -0.47 -16.49
CA THR A 46 -6.57 0.68 -16.42
C THR A 46 -6.62 1.43 -17.75
N ASP A 47 -7.66 2.27 -17.91
CA ASP A 47 -7.81 3.21 -19.01
C ASP A 47 -8.14 4.59 -18.43
N TYR A 48 -7.20 5.13 -17.65
CA TYR A 48 -7.36 6.44 -17.01
C TYR A 48 -7.30 7.56 -18.03
N SER A 49 -8.23 8.49 -17.93
CA SER A 49 -8.18 9.74 -18.70
C SER A 49 -6.99 10.61 -18.24
N GLU A 50 -6.56 11.54 -19.10
CA GLU A 50 -5.54 12.53 -18.70
C GLU A 50 -5.98 13.31 -17.46
N ARG A 51 -7.27 13.67 -17.39
CA ARG A 51 -7.85 14.36 -16.22
C ARG A 51 -7.67 13.54 -14.94
N THR A 52 -8.04 12.26 -14.96
CA THR A 52 -7.90 11.35 -13.81
C THR A 52 -6.45 11.30 -13.31
N VAL A 53 -5.50 11.14 -14.23
CA VAL A 53 -4.07 11.10 -13.90
C VAL A 53 -3.57 12.41 -13.33
N MET A 54 -4.03 13.55 -13.87
CA MET A 54 -3.62 14.87 -13.41
C MET A 54 -4.25 15.26 -12.07
N ASP A 55 -5.50 14.87 -11.82
CA ASP A 55 -6.15 15.05 -10.51
C ASP A 55 -5.39 14.23 -9.43
N ALA A 56 -5.05 12.98 -9.70
CA ALA A 56 -4.22 12.15 -8.82
C ALA A 56 -2.82 12.77 -8.61
N MET A 57 -2.18 13.25 -9.68
CA MET A 57 -0.88 13.92 -9.61
C MET A 57 -0.92 15.18 -8.74
N LEU A 58 -2.03 15.95 -8.81
CA LEU A 58 -2.23 17.12 -7.95
C LEU A 58 -2.27 16.71 -6.47
N LEU A 59 -3.04 15.68 -6.12
CA LEU A 59 -3.12 15.17 -4.73
C LEU A 59 -1.77 14.66 -4.22
N VAL A 60 -1.05 13.89 -5.03
CA VAL A 60 0.31 13.42 -4.69
C VAL A 60 1.28 14.58 -4.45
N ARG A 61 1.17 15.66 -5.22
CA ARG A 61 1.96 16.89 -5.01
C ARG A 61 1.56 17.62 -3.73
N GLN A 62 0.27 17.71 -3.43
CA GLN A 62 -0.24 18.31 -2.18
C GLN A 62 0.26 17.54 -0.95
N LYS A 63 0.40 16.21 -1.06
CA LYS A 63 1.01 15.37 -0.03
C LYS A 63 2.53 15.51 0.06
N GLY A 64 3.17 16.32 -0.81
CA GLY A 64 4.61 16.55 -0.81
C GLY A 64 5.44 15.40 -1.37
N LEU A 65 4.85 14.50 -2.16
CA LEU A 65 5.51 13.28 -2.64
C LEU A 65 5.92 13.34 -4.12
N ALA A 66 5.55 14.40 -4.81
CA ALA A 66 5.95 14.62 -6.19
C ALA A 66 6.14 16.11 -6.49
N ARG A 67 6.84 16.40 -7.58
CA ARG A 67 7.07 17.76 -8.10
C ARG A 67 6.75 17.82 -9.58
N MET A 68 6.34 19.01 -10.00
CA MET A 68 6.17 19.36 -11.41
C MET A 68 7.17 20.46 -11.77
N ASN A 69 7.81 20.32 -12.91
CA ASN A 69 8.69 21.33 -13.47
C ASN A 69 8.10 21.82 -14.80
N SER A 70 7.77 23.11 -14.85
CA SER A 70 7.18 23.80 -16.01
C SER A 70 8.19 24.67 -16.76
N SER A 71 9.49 24.39 -16.65
CA SER A 71 10.56 25.21 -17.26
C SER A 71 10.70 25.05 -18.78
N GLY A 72 9.81 24.31 -19.44
CA GLY A 72 9.85 24.02 -20.87
C GLY A 72 8.49 24.19 -21.57
N ARG A 73 8.38 23.63 -22.79
CA ARG A 73 7.12 23.62 -23.55
C ARG A 73 6.08 22.66 -22.97
N THR A 74 6.49 21.77 -22.09
CA THR A 74 5.66 20.70 -21.50
C THR A 74 5.98 20.55 -20.04
N ASP A 75 4.94 20.36 -19.23
CA ASP A 75 5.07 20.01 -17.82
C ASP A 75 5.75 18.65 -17.67
N LYS A 76 6.67 18.57 -16.71
CA LYS A 76 7.42 17.36 -16.38
C LYS A 76 7.17 16.98 -14.93
N HIS A 77 6.85 15.72 -14.72
CA HIS A 77 6.47 15.15 -13.42
C HIS A 77 7.53 14.20 -12.88
N ARG A 78 7.86 14.34 -11.59
CA ARG A 78 8.77 13.43 -10.88
C ARG A 78 8.27 13.16 -9.46
N HIS A 79 8.57 11.98 -8.91
CA HIS A 79 8.39 11.72 -7.49
C HIS A 79 9.57 12.29 -6.67
N ILE A 80 9.37 12.36 -5.37
CA ILE A 80 10.37 12.67 -4.34
C ILE A 80 10.14 11.83 -3.09
N LEU A 81 9.67 10.56 -3.27
CA LEU A 81 9.39 9.67 -2.14
C LEU A 81 10.64 9.28 -1.37
N ASP A 82 11.77 9.14 -2.07
CA ASP A 82 13.08 8.92 -1.48
C ASP A 82 13.39 9.97 -0.40
N ASP A 83 13.34 11.24 -0.78
CA ASP A 83 13.60 12.36 0.13
C ASP A 83 12.48 12.51 1.19
N ALA A 84 11.21 12.38 0.78
CA ALA A 84 10.06 12.69 1.63
C ALA A 84 9.79 11.63 2.71
N LEU A 85 10.07 10.37 2.41
CA LEU A 85 9.79 9.22 3.29
C LEU A 85 11.06 8.52 3.80
N GLY A 86 12.25 8.99 3.38
CA GLY A 86 13.53 8.39 3.75
C GLY A 86 13.73 6.97 3.20
N LEU A 87 13.15 6.69 2.03
CA LEU A 87 13.21 5.37 1.41
C LEU A 87 14.44 5.25 0.49
N ASP A 88 15.15 4.15 0.62
CA ASP A 88 16.22 3.81 -0.30
C ASP A 88 15.70 3.22 -1.64
N ARG A 89 16.61 3.06 -2.61
CA ARG A 89 16.27 2.55 -3.95
C ARG A 89 15.70 1.13 -3.94
N ASP A 90 16.15 0.30 -3.01
CA ASP A 90 15.72 -1.10 -2.88
C ASP A 90 14.28 -1.15 -2.37
N GLN A 91 13.97 -0.33 -1.37
CA GLN A 91 12.63 -0.16 -0.82
C GLN A 91 11.66 0.41 -1.86
N LEU A 92 12.08 1.43 -2.61
CA LEU A 92 11.28 2.01 -3.70
C LEU A 92 10.99 1.00 -4.82
N ALA A 93 11.97 0.15 -5.18
CA ALA A 93 11.76 -0.88 -6.21
C ALA A 93 10.65 -1.86 -5.82
N LEU A 94 10.66 -2.36 -4.58
CA LEU A 94 9.64 -3.29 -4.08
C LEU A 94 8.27 -2.61 -3.97
N LEU A 95 8.22 -1.39 -3.41
CA LEU A 95 6.97 -0.62 -3.29
C LEU A 95 6.36 -0.32 -4.66
N ALA A 96 7.16 0.08 -5.65
CA ALA A 96 6.67 0.35 -7.00
C ALA A 96 5.99 -0.86 -7.64
N VAL A 97 6.58 -2.05 -7.50
CA VAL A 97 5.98 -3.29 -8.01
C VAL A 97 4.65 -3.58 -7.31
N MET A 98 4.59 -3.44 -5.99
CA MET A 98 3.35 -3.67 -5.24
C MET A 98 2.28 -2.63 -5.52
N MET A 99 2.62 -1.35 -5.68
CA MET A 99 1.67 -0.28 -6.09
C MET A 99 1.08 -0.53 -7.48
N LEU A 100 1.87 -1.12 -8.40
CA LEU A 100 1.47 -1.34 -9.78
C LEU A 100 0.73 -2.66 -10.00
N ARG A 101 0.93 -3.66 -9.13
CA ARG A 101 0.49 -5.04 -9.35
C ARG A 101 -0.23 -5.67 -8.14
N GLY A 102 -0.39 -4.93 -7.05
CA GLY A 102 -0.97 -5.46 -5.82
C GLY A 102 -0.03 -6.43 -5.08
N PRO A 103 -0.57 -7.30 -4.21
CA PRO A 103 0.21 -8.19 -3.37
C PRO A 103 1.08 -9.17 -4.15
N GLN A 104 2.32 -9.41 -3.69
CA GLN A 104 3.33 -10.22 -4.35
C GLN A 104 4.05 -11.14 -3.36
N SER A 105 4.49 -12.33 -3.81
CA SER A 105 5.47 -13.12 -3.05
C SER A 105 6.88 -12.55 -3.21
N ALA A 106 7.80 -12.90 -2.30
CA ALA A 106 9.21 -12.47 -2.40
C ALA A 106 9.86 -12.93 -3.71
N GLY A 107 9.54 -14.14 -4.18
CA GLY A 107 10.02 -14.65 -5.47
C GLY A 107 9.48 -13.86 -6.68
N GLU A 108 8.19 -13.46 -6.64
CA GLU A 108 7.60 -12.59 -7.67
C GLU A 108 8.25 -11.20 -7.66
N LEU A 109 8.47 -10.62 -6.47
CA LEU A 109 9.14 -9.33 -6.32
C LEU A 109 10.56 -9.37 -6.89
N LYS A 110 11.35 -10.41 -6.57
CA LYS A 110 12.69 -10.61 -7.14
C LYS A 110 12.66 -10.58 -8.68
N THR A 111 11.80 -11.38 -9.29
CA THR A 111 11.69 -11.47 -10.76
C THR A 111 11.24 -10.14 -11.38
N ARG A 112 10.29 -9.45 -10.76
CA ARG A 112 9.70 -8.21 -11.29
C ARG A 112 10.58 -6.99 -11.11
N THR A 113 11.57 -7.06 -10.22
CA THR A 113 12.56 -6.01 -10.00
C THR A 113 13.88 -6.21 -10.74
N GLU A 114 14.05 -7.26 -11.56
CA GLU A 114 15.28 -7.56 -12.31
C GLU A 114 15.84 -6.39 -13.13
N ARG A 115 15.00 -5.44 -13.53
CA ARG A 115 15.35 -4.25 -14.30
C ARG A 115 15.51 -2.98 -13.48
N TYR A 116 15.30 -3.06 -12.17
CA TYR A 116 15.43 -1.90 -11.28
C TYR A 116 16.88 -1.83 -10.77
N PRO A 117 17.46 -0.62 -10.71
CA PRO A 117 18.73 -0.43 -10.02
C PRO A 117 18.53 -0.64 -8.52
N THR A 118 19.38 -1.45 -7.92
CA THR A 118 19.41 -1.77 -6.49
C THR A 118 20.77 -1.39 -5.90
N SER A 119 20.92 -1.55 -4.59
CA SER A 119 22.20 -1.40 -3.91
C SER A 119 23.25 -2.43 -4.40
N GLN A 120 22.80 -3.57 -4.92
CA GLN A 120 23.63 -4.67 -5.44
C GLN A 120 23.92 -4.54 -6.94
N GLY A 121 23.34 -3.56 -7.64
CA GLY A 121 23.52 -3.36 -9.08
C GLY A 121 22.19 -3.27 -9.81
N THR A 122 21.75 -4.32 -10.50
CA THR A 122 20.48 -4.39 -11.20
C THR A 122 19.72 -5.63 -10.74
N GLY A 123 18.54 -5.44 -10.15
CA GLY A 123 17.78 -6.50 -9.49
C GLY A 123 18.36 -6.94 -8.15
N PHE A 124 17.68 -7.85 -7.49
CA PHE A 124 18.16 -8.50 -6.25
C PHE A 124 18.83 -9.82 -6.58
N GLU A 125 19.92 -10.14 -5.90
CA GLU A 125 20.67 -11.37 -6.15
C GLU A 125 19.93 -12.61 -5.63
N SER A 126 19.29 -12.52 -4.46
CA SER A 126 18.57 -13.61 -3.82
C SER A 126 17.15 -13.23 -3.37
N ILE A 127 16.36 -14.23 -2.99
CA ILE A 127 15.06 -14.00 -2.33
C ILE A 127 15.29 -13.45 -0.92
N ASP A 128 16.34 -13.90 -0.22
CA ASP A 128 16.68 -13.45 1.12
C ASP A 128 16.98 -11.93 1.15
N ASP A 129 17.58 -11.38 0.09
CA ASP A 129 17.77 -9.93 -0.05
C ASP A 129 16.46 -9.18 -0.13
N VAL A 130 15.49 -9.71 -0.91
CA VAL A 130 14.15 -9.15 -0.99
C VAL A 130 13.45 -9.19 0.37
N GLU A 131 13.53 -10.33 1.07
CA GLU A 131 12.93 -10.50 2.40
C GLU A 131 13.55 -9.55 3.44
N ALA A 132 14.86 -9.33 3.39
CA ALA A 132 15.54 -8.35 4.23
C ALA A 132 15.05 -6.91 4.01
N VAL A 133 14.78 -6.53 2.75
CA VAL A 133 14.22 -5.22 2.43
C VAL A 133 12.76 -5.11 2.85
N LEU A 134 11.97 -6.18 2.64
CA LEU A 134 10.57 -6.25 3.10
C LEU A 134 10.48 -6.15 4.63
N ALA A 135 11.37 -6.79 5.37
CA ALA A 135 11.44 -6.68 6.83
C ALA A 135 11.66 -5.22 7.26
N ARG A 136 12.61 -4.51 6.64
CA ARG A 136 12.84 -3.08 6.90
C ARG A 136 11.62 -2.20 6.56
N LEU A 137 10.88 -2.51 5.49
CA LEU A 137 9.64 -1.80 5.13
C LEU A 137 8.48 -2.10 6.08
N ALA A 138 8.52 -3.24 6.77
CA ALA A 138 7.52 -3.67 7.74
C ALA A 138 7.82 -3.18 9.16
N GLU A 139 8.99 -2.58 9.40
CA GLU A 139 9.38 -2.04 10.71
C GLU A 139 8.74 -0.68 11.01
N GLY A 140 8.59 -0.38 12.29
CA GLY A 140 8.13 0.92 12.80
C GLY A 140 6.66 0.97 13.18
N VAL A 141 6.22 2.17 13.57
CA VAL A 141 4.84 2.43 14.02
C VAL A 141 3.88 2.48 12.82
N ASP A 142 4.35 3.02 11.70
CA ASP A 142 3.61 3.15 10.44
C ASP A 142 4.33 2.36 9.34
N PRO A 143 4.20 1.02 9.29
CA PRO A 143 4.89 0.20 8.31
C PRO A 143 4.35 0.46 6.89
N PHE A 144 5.23 0.34 5.90
CA PHE A 144 4.87 0.50 4.48
C PHE A 144 4.30 -0.77 3.87
N VAL A 145 4.63 -1.94 4.40
CA VAL A 145 4.19 -3.25 3.91
C VAL A 145 3.83 -4.18 5.04
N ALA A 146 3.03 -5.19 4.74
CA ALA A 146 2.75 -6.31 5.64
C ALA A 146 2.77 -7.64 4.90
N ASN A 147 3.17 -8.69 5.60
CA ASN A 147 2.93 -10.06 5.16
C ASN A 147 1.46 -10.40 5.41
N ILE A 148 0.71 -10.68 4.35
CA ILE A 148 -0.71 -11.02 4.40
C ILE A 148 -0.97 -12.53 4.38
N GLY A 149 0.10 -13.32 4.51
CA GLY A 149 0.01 -14.78 4.48
C GLY A 149 -0.27 -15.33 3.09
N ARG A 150 -0.72 -16.60 3.05
CA ARG A 150 -0.99 -17.33 1.80
C ARG A 150 -2.46 -17.24 1.43
N ALA A 151 -2.74 -16.93 0.17
CA ALA A 151 -4.08 -17.13 -0.35
C ALA A 151 -4.36 -18.63 -0.56
N SER A 152 -5.64 -19.00 -0.53
CA SER A 152 -6.05 -20.38 -0.75
C SER A 152 -5.49 -20.91 -2.08
N GLY A 153 -4.82 -22.08 -2.03
CA GLY A 153 -4.17 -22.70 -3.18
C GLY A 153 -2.78 -22.15 -3.55
N GLN A 154 -2.21 -21.23 -2.77
CA GLN A 154 -0.85 -20.70 -2.98
C GLN A 154 0.15 -21.36 -2.00
N SER A 155 1.39 -21.53 -2.48
CA SER A 155 2.47 -22.16 -1.69
C SER A 155 3.34 -21.16 -0.94
N GLN A 156 3.27 -19.87 -1.27
CA GLN A 156 4.13 -18.82 -0.73
C GLN A 156 3.30 -17.71 -0.09
N ASP A 157 3.85 -17.11 0.96
CA ASP A 157 3.31 -15.91 1.60
C ASP A 157 3.40 -14.72 0.64
N ARG A 158 2.47 -13.79 0.77
CA ARG A 158 2.42 -12.59 -0.03
C ARG A 158 2.60 -11.35 0.84
N TRP A 159 3.20 -10.36 0.25
CA TRP A 159 3.39 -9.04 0.84
C TRP A 159 2.52 -8.02 0.12
N ALA A 160 1.89 -7.16 0.88
CA ALA A 160 1.09 -6.03 0.36
C ALA A 160 1.62 -4.71 0.92
N HIS A 161 1.52 -3.63 0.13
CA HIS A 161 1.73 -2.29 0.67
C HIS A 161 0.54 -1.85 1.54
N LEU A 162 0.79 -1.01 2.54
CA LEU A 162 -0.21 -0.48 3.48
C LEU A 162 -0.59 0.99 3.18
N LEU A 163 -0.38 1.45 1.95
CA LEU A 163 -0.48 2.86 1.56
C LEU A 163 -1.87 3.29 1.08
N GLY A 164 -2.88 2.43 1.06
CA GLY A 164 -4.21 2.78 0.57
C GLY A 164 -5.32 1.90 1.12
N ASP A 165 -6.58 2.28 0.86
CA ASP A 165 -7.80 1.62 1.38
C ASP A 165 -8.02 0.18 0.89
N GLY A 166 -7.26 -0.28 -0.08
CA GLY A 166 -7.40 -1.60 -0.70
C GLY A 166 -6.55 -2.69 -0.07
N VAL A 167 -6.08 -2.53 1.17
CA VAL A 167 -5.36 -3.60 1.86
C VAL A 167 -6.37 -4.71 2.18
N PRO A 168 -6.19 -5.94 1.65
CA PRO A 168 -7.01 -7.08 2.07
C PRO A 168 -6.93 -7.17 3.60
N ASP A 169 -8.02 -7.60 4.27
CA ASP A 169 -8.03 -7.83 5.72
C ASP A 169 -6.75 -8.54 6.15
N VAL A 170 -5.82 -7.75 6.68
CA VAL A 170 -4.50 -8.25 7.07
C VAL A 170 -4.69 -8.95 8.41
N HIS A 171 -4.87 -10.25 8.36
CA HIS A 171 -4.54 -11.05 9.53
C HIS A 171 -3.01 -10.96 9.69
N VAL A 172 -2.55 -9.95 10.43
CA VAL A 172 -1.13 -9.83 10.82
C VAL A 172 -0.81 -11.07 11.65
N VAL A 173 -0.25 -12.06 10.99
CA VAL A 173 0.37 -13.18 11.68
C VAL A 173 1.66 -12.61 12.26
N HIS A 174 1.61 -12.20 13.51
CA HIS A 174 2.83 -11.96 14.27
C HIS A 174 3.55 -13.30 14.34
N ASP A 175 4.64 -13.41 13.59
CA ASP A 175 5.51 -14.58 13.58
C ASP A 175 6.09 -14.77 14.97
N ALA A 176 5.51 -15.71 15.72
CA ALA A 176 6.19 -16.30 16.85
C ALA A 176 7.27 -17.22 16.27
N ALA A 177 8.49 -17.07 16.75
CA ALA A 177 9.70 -17.80 16.37
C ALA A 177 9.45 -19.29 16.07
N PRO A 178 10.16 -19.90 15.10
CA PRO A 178 9.95 -21.28 14.70
C PRO A 178 10.31 -22.23 15.84
N GLY A 179 9.33 -22.89 16.42
CA GLY A 179 9.61 -23.94 17.39
C GLY A 179 8.53 -24.32 18.41
N ARG A 180 7.32 -23.78 18.33
CA ARG A 180 6.28 -24.23 19.26
C ARG A 180 4.97 -24.48 18.54
N LEU A 181 4.50 -25.72 18.52
CA LEU A 181 3.13 -26.07 18.14
C LEU A 181 2.19 -25.29 19.08
N ALA A 182 1.45 -24.32 18.57
CA ALA A 182 0.49 -23.53 19.33
C ALA A 182 -0.61 -24.46 19.87
N GLN A 183 -0.77 -24.45 21.19
CA GLN A 183 -1.95 -25.07 21.82
C GLN A 183 -3.16 -24.15 21.66
N PRO A 184 -4.41 -24.65 21.64
CA PRO A 184 -5.62 -23.87 21.43
C PRO A 184 -5.86 -22.70 22.41
N SER A 185 -5.03 -22.59 23.46
CA SER A 185 -5.08 -21.54 24.48
C SER A 185 -4.30 -20.26 24.12
N ASP A 186 -3.53 -20.24 23.00
CA ASP A 186 -2.69 -19.11 22.60
C ASP A 186 -3.36 -18.20 21.54
N LEU A 187 -4.61 -18.47 21.20
CA LEU A 187 -5.42 -17.56 20.41
C LEU A 187 -5.80 -16.38 21.30
N GLY A 188 -5.25 -15.20 21.01
CA GLY A 188 -5.65 -13.94 21.65
C GLY A 188 -7.17 -13.74 21.64
N PRO A 189 -7.70 -12.76 22.38
CA PRO A 189 -9.13 -12.59 22.55
C PRO A 189 -9.85 -12.55 21.20
N SER A 190 -10.94 -13.29 21.07
CA SER A 190 -11.75 -13.35 19.84
C SER A 190 -12.25 -11.95 19.45
N LEU A 191 -12.62 -11.76 18.19
CA LEU A 191 -13.19 -10.49 17.71
C LEU A 191 -14.34 -10.02 18.61
N ALA A 192 -15.22 -10.94 19.02
CA ALA A 192 -16.32 -10.65 19.94
C ALA A 192 -15.82 -10.15 21.32
N GLN A 193 -14.76 -10.72 21.85
CA GLN A 193 -14.15 -10.27 23.12
C GLN A 193 -13.47 -8.90 22.96
N ARG A 194 -12.87 -8.61 21.81
CA ARG A 194 -12.28 -7.29 21.52
C ARG A 194 -13.34 -6.22 21.34
N VAL A 195 -14.44 -6.53 20.67
CA VAL A 195 -15.59 -5.63 20.53
C VAL A 195 -16.19 -5.32 21.91
N ALA A 196 -16.45 -6.33 22.73
CA ALA A 196 -17.00 -6.14 24.07
C ALA A 196 -16.07 -5.26 24.95
N ALA A 197 -14.75 -5.46 24.88
CA ALA A 197 -13.80 -4.64 25.63
C ALA A 197 -13.73 -3.18 25.12
N LEU A 198 -13.95 -2.95 23.83
CA LEU A 198 -14.03 -1.60 23.26
C LEU A 198 -15.35 -0.90 23.65
N GLU A 199 -16.47 -1.63 23.64
CA GLU A 199 -17.78 -1.11 24.08
C GLU A 199 -17.75 -0.73 25.57
N GLU A 200 -17.11 -1.54 26.43
CA GLU A 200 -16.93 -1.23 27.84
C GLU A 200 -16.09 0.03 28.06
N ARG A 201 -14.99 0.19 27.30
CA ARG A 201 -14.16 1.40 27.37
C ARG A 201 -14.88 2.64 26.85
N LEU A 202 -15.72 2.49 25.82
CA LEU A 202 -16.54 3.56 25.28
C LEU A 202 -17.55 4.02 26.33
N ALA A 203 -18.27 3.09 26.97
CA ALA A 203 -19.23 3.38 28.01
C ALA A 203 -18.61 4.13 29.22
N VAL A 204 -17.38 3.77 29.59
CA VAL A 204 -16.64 4.50 30.65
C VAL A 204 -16.36 5.94 30.22
N LEU A 205 -15.87 6.16 28.99
CA LEU A 205 -15.58 7.50 28.47
C LEU A 205 -16.83 8.35 28.31
N GLU A 206 -17.93 7.76 27.83
CA GLU A 206 -19.22 8.44 27.74
C GLU A 206 -19.73 8.88 29.11
N SER A 207 -19.58 8.02 30.11
CA SER A 207 -19.91 8.34 31.50
C SER A 207 -19.05 9.48 32.06
N GLU A 208 -17.75 9.47 31.80
CA GLU A 208 -16.83 10.54 32.26
C GLU A 208 -17.08 11.87 31.54
N LEU A 209 -17.51 11.84 30.28
CA LEU A 209 -17.83 13.02 29.47
C LEU A 209 -19.28 13.49 29.64
N GLY A 210 -20.10 12.77 30.41
CA GLY A 210 -21.52 13.11 30.62
C GLY A 210 -22.40 12.97 29.37
N ILE A 211 -21.97 12.14 28.40
CA ILE A 211 -22.70 11.86 27.16
C ILE A 211 -23.57 10.64 27.41
N SER A 212 -24.88 10.85 27.61
CA SER A 212 -25.83 9.74 27.70
C SER A 212 -26.27 9.35 26.28
N ALA A 213 -26.01 8.13 25.86
CA ALA A 213 -26.55 7.60 24.63
C ALA A 213 -28.04 7.36 24.81
N GLU A 214 -28.87 8.14 24.11
CA GLU A 214 -30.30 7.85 24.02
C GLU A 214 -30.52 6.57 23.20
N PRO A 215 -31.31 5.58 23.68
CA PRO A 215 -31.62 4.41 22.89
C PRO A 215 -32.54 4.82 21.73
N SER A 216 -32.09 4.56 20.48
CA SER A 216 -32.90 4.76 19.28
C SER A 216 -34.14 3.87 19.36
N SER A 217 -35.30 4.48 19.67
CA SER A 217 -36.62 3.85 19.63
C SER A 217 -36.93 3.48 18.18
N SER A 218 -37.00 2.20 17.89
CA SER A 218 -37.60 1.70 16.67
C SER A 218 -39.11 1.90 16.74
N GLU A 219 -39.63 2.96 16.12
CA GLU A 219 -41.05 3.15 15.90
C GLU A 219 -41.60 2.03 15.00
N GLY A 220 -42.56 1.31 15.57
CA GLY A 220 -43.32 0.27 14.88
C GLY A 220 -44.15 0.87 13.74
N VAL A 221 -44.06 0.27 12.59
CA VAL A 221 -44.97 0.50 11.47
C VAL A 221 -46.30 -0.18 11.79
N GLY A 222 -47.32 0.63 12.04
CA GLY A 222 -48.71 0.18 12.18
C GLY A 222 -49.26 -0.24 10.80
N GLU A 223 -49.91 -1.38 10.76
CA GLU A 223 -50.76 -1.82 9.66
C GLU A 223 -52.00 -0.93 9.56
N PRO A 224 -52.43 -0.57 8.35
CA PRO A 224 -53.82 -0.08 8.13
C PRO A 224 -54.75 -1.23 7.75
N GLU A 225 -55.96 -1.13 8.29
CA GLU A 225 -57.12 -1.91 7.88
C GLU A 225 -57.49 -1.70 6.40
#